data_18017397fd5a270768b6d6a893406371
#
_entry.id   18017397fd5a270768b6d6a893406371
#
_cell.length_a   1.000
_cell.length_b   1.000
_cell.length_c   1.000
_cell.angle_alpha   90.00
_cell.angle_beta   90.00
_cell.angle_gamma   90.00
#
_symmetry.space_group_name_H-M   'P 1'
#
loop_
_entity.id
_entity.type
_entity.pdbx_description
1 polymer ?
#
loop_
_entity_poly.entity_id
_entity_poly.type
_entity_poly.pdbx_seq_one_letter_code
_entity_poly.pdbx_strand_id
1 'polypeptide(L)'
;MSLSLGRLYIPTNLHPAKSAEAVALAKQNLLSKIILDDGYNNQNRTPWLPTAFSALNTLRAGYQVKNVEGILEYRFNAWRIQPIPAKAQPEVIKDTNLRSTVLAKDTKQIRVSSFNVLNYDNGAEKGFPTERGATSDAEFQKQHKKIVSALKAIDADVYGLMEIANNGFDNKSAVAYLTQALGADWKYVTPPNATHLGTDAIAVAIIYNSKRVKPVNAAVVYDDLTQKNRVT
;
A
#
# COMPACT_ATOMS: atom_id res chain seq x y z
N MET A 1 0.66 17.21 -5.39
CA MET A 1 1.89 16.38 -5.42
C MET A 1 3.02 17.13 -4.73
N SER A 2 3.84 16.47 -3.90
CA SER A 2 5.01 17.13 -3.28
C SER A 2 6.24 17.00 -4.17
N LEU A 3 6.90 18.12 -4.43
CA LEU A 3 8.16 18.23 -5.16
C LEU A 3 9.27 18.67 -4.20
N SER A 4 10.50 18.24 -4.46
CA SER A 4 11.72 18.68 -3.77
C SER A 4 12.94 18.47 -4.68
N LEU A 5 14.07 19.08 -4.34
CA LEU A 5 15.32 18.90 -5.08
C LEU A 5 15.93 17.50 -4.93
N GLY A 6 15.50 16.74 -3.94
CA GLY A 6 15.92 15.38 -3.67
C GLY A 6 14.83 14.58 -2.99
N ARG A 7 15.11 13.32 -2.66
CA ARG A 7 14.13 12.46 -1.98
C ARG A 7 13.88 12.96 -0.55
N LEU A 8 12.63 13.19 -0.23
CA LEU A 8 12.17 13.46 1.14
C LEU A 8 12.03 12.12 1.88
N TYR A 9 13.09 11.73 2.60
CA TYR A 9 13.02 10.52 3.42
C TYR A 9 12.16 10.75 4.65
N ILE A 10 11.40 9.74 5.05
CA ILE A 10 10.78 9.72 6.37
C ILE A 10 11.91 9.73 7.41
N PRO A 11 11.94 10.67 8.36
CA PRO A 11 13.06 10.82 9.29
C PRO A 11 13.43 9.54 10.04
N THR A 12 12.44 8.76 10.44
CA THR A 12 12.63 7.50 11.16
C THR A 12 13.12 6.33 10.30
N ASN A 13 13.18 6.50 8.96
CA ASN A 13 13.86 5.52 8.10
C ASN A 13 15.38 5.64 8.14
N LEU A 14 15.91 6.79 8.57
CA LEU A 14 17.35 7.07 8.60
C LEU A 14 17.90 7.24 10.02
N HIS A 15 17.07 7.66 10.96
CA HIS A 15 17.47 8.02 12.31
C HIS A 15 16.49 7.43 13.34
N PRO A 16 16.94 7.16 14.59
CA PRO A 16 16.05 6.73 15.66
C PRO A 16 14.91 7.74 15.89
N ALA A 17 13.73 7.25 16.21
CA ALA A 17 12.58 8.09 16.52
C ALA A 17 12.92 9.09 17.67
N LYS A 18 12.49 10.34 17.51
CA LYS A 18 12.72 11.42 18.47
C LYS A 18 14.19 11.84 18.64
N SER A 19 15.15 11.31 17.88
CA SER A 19 16.52 11.78 17.89
C SER A 19 16.63 13.22 17.36
N ALA A 20 17.69 13.92 17.69
CA ALA A 20 17.95 15.27 17.20
C ALA A 20 18.06 15.29 15.67
N GLU A 21 18.66 14.26 15.09
CA GLU A 21 18.83 14.07 13.65
C GLU A 21 17.48 13.85 12.96
N ALA A 22 16.59 13.03 13.54
CA ALA A 22 15.24 12.83 13.00
C ALA A 22 14.43 14.14 13.02
N VAL A 23 14.52 14.90 14.10
CA VAL A 23 13.86 16.22 14.22
C VAL A 23 14.44 17.23 13.22
N ALA A 24 15.76 17.27 13.06
CA ALA A 24 16.43 18.14 12.09
C ALA A 24 16.01 17.81 10.66
N LEU A 25 16.00 16.52 10.29
CA LEU A 25 15.58 16.07 8.97
C LEU A 25 14.10 16.38 8.70
N ALA A 26 13.22 16.23 9.69
CA ALA A 26 11.80 16.60 9.56
C ALA A 26 11.65 18.11 9.22
N LYS A 27 12.39 18.98 9.93
CA LYS A 27 12.40 20.43 9.65
C LYS A 27 12.94 20.73 8.25
N GLN A 28 14.05 20.10 7.88
CA GLN A 28 14.64 20.27 6.55
C GLN A 28 13.67 19.84 5.44
N ASN A 29 12.97 18.72 5.60
CA ASN A 29 11.97 18.25 4.64
C ASN A 29 10.85 19.27 4.42
N LEU A 30 10.40 19.94 5.48
CA LEU A 30 9.38 20.99 5.37
C LEU A 30 9.87 22.19 4.56
N LEU A 31 11.13 22.60 4.76
CA LEU A 31 11.74 23.72 4.04
C LEU A 31 12.07 23.38 2.58
N SER A 32 12.27 22.09 2.27
CA SER A 32 12.66 21.62 0.93
C SER A 32 11.48 21.22 0.06
N LYS A 33 10.25 21.37 0.55
CA LYS A 33 9.05 20.88 -0.11
C LYS A 33 8.22 22.03 -0.72
N ILE A 34 7.78 21.81 -1.96
CA ILE A 34 6.72 22.61 -2.60
C ILE A 34 5.62 21.69 -3.12
N ILE A 35 4.38 22.15 -3.10
CA ILE A 35 3.25 21.38 -3.65
C ILE A 35 3.04 21.78 -5.11
N LEU A 36 3.06 20.82 -6.02
CA LEU A 36 2.51 20.99 -7.35
C LEU A 36 1.01 20.73 -7.25
N ASP A 37 0.22 21.78 -7.43
CA ASP A 37 -1.23 21.79 -7.28
C ASP A 37 -1.89 21.65 -8.66
N ASP A 38 -3.07 21.08 -8.73
CA ASP A 38 -3.84 20.97 -9.97
C ASP A 38 -4.89 22.08 -10.13
N GLY A 39 -5.00 22.96 -9.13
CA GLY A 39 -5.96 24.09 -9.12
C GLY A 39 -7.42 23.69 -8.91
N TYR A 40 -7.70 22.44 -8.50
CA TYR A 40 -9.06 21.94 -8.30
C TYR A 40 -9.30 21.50 -6.86
N ASN A 41 -10.55 21.65 -6.42
CA ASN A 41 -10.98 21.20 -5.09
C ASN A 41 -11.56 19.77 -5.09
N ASN A 42 -11.83 19.20 -6.26
CA ASN A 42 -12.43 17.89 -6.39
C ASN A 42 -11.39 16.81 -6.16
N GLN A 43 -11.74 15.80 -5.36
CA GLN A 43 -10.89 14.61 -5.16
C GLN A 43 -10.89 13.71 -6.41
N ASN A 44 -9.77 13.04 -6.62
CA ASN A 44 -9.61 11.99 -7.64
C ASN A 44 -9.94 12.42 -9.08
N ARG A 45 -9.73 13.71 -9.41
CA ARG A 45 -9.96 14.21 -10.75
C ARG A 45 -9.00 13.55 -11.75
N THR A 46 -9.52 13.11 -12.89
CA THR A 46 -8.75 12.59 -14.03
C THR A 46 -9.16 13.34 -15.32
N PRO A 47 -8.22 13.63 -16.23
CA PRO A 47 -6.78 13.46 -16.06
C PRO A 47 -6.24 14.43 -15.02
N TRP A 48 -5.30 13.94 -14.23
CA TRP A 48 -4.57 14.75 -13.28
C TRP A 48 -3.31 15.30 -13.95
N LEU A 49 -2.75 16.40 -13.43
CA LEU A 49 -1.54 16.99 -14.00
C LEU A 49 -0.34 16.03 -13.97
N PRO A 50 0.43 15.97 -15.04
CA PRO A 50 0.13 16.37 -16.40
C PRO A 50 -0.90 15.44 -17.04
N THR A 51 -1.55 15.84 -18.09
CA THR A 51 -2.69 15.16 -18.74
C THR A 51 -2.46 13.69 -19.12
N ALA A 52 -1.21 13.23 -19.13
CA ALA A 52 -0.82 11.86 -19.45
C ALA A 52 -1.08 10.84 -18.31
N PHE A 53 -1.39 11.28 -17.09
CA PHE A 53 -1.60 10.36 -15.97
C PHE A 53 -3.03 9.86 -15.86
N SER A 54 -3.14 8.59 -15.56
CA SER A 54 -4.40 7.87 -15.40
C SER A 54 -4.21 6.70 -14.45
N ALA A 55 -5.27 5.95 -14.17
CA ALA A 55 -5.19 4.71 -13.41
C ALA A 55 -4.26 3.64 -14.03
N LEU A 56 -4.04 3.70 -15.35
CA LEU A 56 -3.14 2.80 -16.08
C LEU A 56 -1.73 3.38 -16.26
N ASN A 57 -1.56 4.67 -16.01
CA ASN A 57 -0.31 5.41 -16.17
C ASN A 57 -0.09 6.31 -14.96
N THR A 58 0.21 5.71 -13.80
CA THR A 58 0.30 6.38 -12.52
C THR A 58 1.65 7.08 -12.31
N LEU A 59 1.62 8.16 -11.53
CA LEU A 59 2.82 8.75 -10.95
C LEU A 59 3.42 7.83 -9.89
N ARG A 60 4.74 7.82 -9.82
CA ARG A 60 5.49 7.12 -8.80
C ARG A 60 6.41 8.08 -8.05
N ALA A 61 6.51 7.92 -6.74
CA ALA A 61 7.49 8.66 -5.94
C ALA A 61 8.91 8.45 -6.48
N GLY A 62 9.69 9.54 -6.56
CA GLY A 62 11.05 9.52 -7.10
C GLY A 62 11.15 9.78 -8.61
N TYR A 63 10.05 9.97 -9.31
CA TYR A 63 10.11 10.51 -10.68
C TYR A 63 10.58 11.95 -10.65
N GLN A 64 11.35 12.36 -11.65
CA GLN A 64 11.73 13.76 -11.85
C GLN A 64 10.64 14.51 -12.58
N VAL A 65 10.47 15.77 -12.21
CA VAL A 65 9.57 16.70 -12.88
C VAL A 65 10.41 17.90 -13.36
N LYS A 66 10.26 18.28 -14.61
CA LYS A 66 10.92 19.43 -15.23
C LYS A 66 9.89 20.40 -15.79
N ASN A 67 10.35 21.59 -16.14
CA ASN A 67 9.58 22.61 -16.82
C ASN A 67 8.27 22.98 -16.08
N VAL A 68 8.34 23.06 -14.76
CA VAL A 68 7.20 23.50 -13.95
C VAL A 68 7.16 25.03 -13.98
N GLU A 69 6.21 25.58 -14.72
CA GLU A 69 5.92 27.01 -14.74
C GLU A 69 4.51 27.26 -14.19
N GLY A 70 4.36 28.20 -13.28
CA GLY A 70 3.07 28.43 -12.63
C GLY A 70 3.09 29.60 -11.68
N ILE A 71 1.96 29.83 -11.03
CA ILE A 71 1.76 30.86 -10.02
C ILE A 71 2.12 30.27 -8.66
N LEU A 72 3.02 30.93 -7.94
CA LEU A 72 3.38 30.56 -6.57
C LEU A 72 2.38 31.19 -5.60
N GLU A 73 1.80 30.36 -4.75
CA GLU A 73 0.93 30.83 -3.67
C GLU A 73 1.21 30.08 -2.35
N TYR A 74 0.80 30.72 -1.24
CA TYR A 74 0.84 30.09 0.07
C TYR A 74 -0.57 29.86 0.59
N ARG A 75 -1.04 28.60 0.62
CA ARG A 75 -2.36 28.18 1.14
C ARG A 75 -2.26 26.87 1.88
N PHE A 76 -3.16 26.65 2.81
CA PHE A 76 -3.21 25.42 3.64
C PHE A 76 -1.86 25.08 4.27
N ASN A 77 -1.18 26.11 4.82
CA ASN A 77 0.12 26.00 5.48
C ASN A 77 1.24 25.41 4.62
N ALA A 78 1.18 25.58 3.29
CA ALA A 78 2.23 25.09 2.39
C ALA A 78 2.38 26.01 1.16
N TRP A 79 3.62 26.15 0.72
CA TRP A 79 3.92 26.72 -0.57
C TRP A 79 3.49 25.76 -1.67
N ARG A 80 2.84 26.31 -2.69
CA ARG A 80 2.35 25.56 -3.85
C ARG A 80 2.55 26.33 -5.13
N ILE A 81 2.75 25.60 -6.21
CA ILE A 81 2.80 26.12 -7.56
C ILE A 81 1.60 25.59 -8.32
N GLN A 82 0.81 26.50 -8.88
CA GLN A 82 -0.31 26.20 -9.76
C GLN A 82 0.15 26.38 -11.20
N PRO A 83 0.28 25.30 -11.99
CA PRO A 83 0.65 25.39 -13.39
C PRO A 83 -0.33 26.26 -14.17
N ILE A 84 0.18 27.07 -15.09
CA ILE A 84 -0.64 27.89 -15.98
C ILE A 84 -1.10 27.02 -17.15
N PRO A 85 -2.42 26.78 -17.34
CA PRO A 85 -2.90 25.84 -18.37
C PRO A 85 -2.48 26.19 -19.80
N ALA A 86 -2.27 27.47 -20.09
CA ALA A 86 -1.83 27.96 -21.40
C ALA A 86 -0.32 27.81 -21.64
N LYS A 87 0.44 27.41 -20.64
CA LYS A 87 1.89 27.21 -20.71
C LYS A 87 2.26 25.75 -20.90
N ALA A 88 3.55 25.49 -21.12
CA ALA A 88 4.06 24.13 -21.21
C ALA A 88 3.70 23.35 -19.93
N GLN A 89 3.14 22.16 -20.12
CA GLN A 89 2.81 21.28 -19.00
C GLN A 89 4.09 20.70 -18.37
N PRO A 90 4.10 20.46 -17.07
CA PRO A 90 5.23 19.80 -16.40
C PRO A 90 5.60 18.49 -17.10
N GLU A 91 6.87 18.35 -17.44
CA GLU A 91 7.42 17.12 -17.99
C GLU A 91 7.80 16.16 -16.86
N VAL A 92 7.27 14.95 -16.91
CA VAL A 92 7.61 13.90 -15.95
C VAL A 92 8.52 12.85 -16.59
N ILE A 93 9.70 12.69 -15.99
CA ILE A 93 10.69 11.69 -16.41
C ILE A 93 10.49 10.45 -15.55
N LYS A 94 9.95 9.39 -16.14
CA LYS A 94 9.58 8.15 -15.45
C LYS A 94 10.77 7.24 -15.14
N ASP A 95 11.84 7.33 -15.92
CA ASP A 95 12.95 6.39 -15.84
C ASP A 95 13.88 6.64 -14.64
N THR A 96 13.62 7.66 -13.84
CA THR A 96 14.45 8.03 -12.70
C THR A 96 14.21 7.20 -11.44
N ASN A 97 13.14 6.41 -11.40
CA ASN A 97 12.86 5.45 -10.32
C ASN A 97 12.19 4.19 -10.88
N LEU A 98 12.92 3.42 -11.65
CA LEU A 98 12.47 2.15 -12.16
C LEU A 98 12.15 1.16 -11.01
N ARG A 99 11.20 0.28 -11.24
CA ARG A 99 10.98 -0.84 -10.32
C ARG A 99 12.19 -1.77 -10.37
N SER A 100 12.66 -2.18 -9.20
CA SER A 100 13.64 -3.25 -9.12
C SER A 100 13.04 -4.52 -9.73
N THR A 101 13.87 -5.31 -10.41
CA THR A 101 13.49 -6.67 -10.80
C THR A 101 13.27 -7.50 -9.55
N VAL A 102 12.27 -8.36 -9.56
CA VAL A 102 12.12 -9.35 -8.49
C VAL A 102 13.34 -10.26 -8.51
N LEU A 103 13.96 -10.49 -7.36
CA LEU A 103 15.10 -11.39 -7.25
C LEU A 103 14.73 -12.77 -7.79
N ALA A 104 15.63 -13.40 -8.53
CA ALA A 104 15.44 -14.76 -9.00
C ALA A 104 15.15 -15.69 -7.80
N LYS A 105 14.19 -16.60 -7.96
CA LYS A 105 13.84 -17.55 -6.92
C LYS A 105 14.72 -18.78 -7.07
N ASP A 106 15.50 -19.09 -6.05
CA ASP A 106 16.17 -20.36 -5.93
C ASP A 106 15.17 -21.42 -5.40
N THR A 107 15.08 -22.55 -6.08
CA THR A 107 14.17 -23.64 -5.67
C THR A 107 14.50 -24.25 -4.31
N LYS A 108 15.74 -24.08 -3.84
CA LYS A 108 16.21 -24.54 -2.51
C LYS A 108 15.88 -23.56 -1.39
N GLN A 109 15.44 -22.34 -1.72
CA GLN A 109 15.12 -21.30 -0.74
C GLN A 109 13.62 -21.13 -0.60
N ILE A 110 13.18 -20.72 0.56
CA ILE A 110 11.81 -20.31 0.83
C ILE A 110 11.76 -18.77 0.77
N ARG A 111 10.87 -18.26 -0.06
CA ARG A 111 10.60 -16.82 -0.14
C ARG A 111 9.42 -16.48 0.75
N VAL A 112 9.66 -15.60 1.71
CA VAL A 112 8.62 -15.05 2.58
C VAL A 112 8.43 -13.58 2.23
N SER A 113 7.19 -13.12 2.14
CA SER A 113 6.86 -11.71 1.88
C SER A 113 5.80 -11.24 2.87
N SER A 114 5.90 -9.98 3.28
CA SER A 114 4.80 -9.27 3.94
C SER A 114 4.11 -8.37 2.91
N PHE A 115 2.76 -8.32 2.96
CA PHE A 115 1.98 -7.57 1.99
C PHE A 115 0.73 -6.95 2.63
N ASN A 116 0.65 -5.62 2.63
CA ASN A 116 -0.57 -4.94 3.03
C ASN A 116 -1.56 -4.97 1.86
N VAL A 117 -2.74 -5.54 2.08
CA VAL A 117 -3.78 -5.73 1.06
C VAL A 117 -4.79 -4.57 1.02
N LEU A 118 -4.55 -3.51 1.77
CA LEU A 118 -5.32 -2.25 1.78
C LEU A 118 -6.82 -2.48 2.03
N ASN A 119 -7.17 -2.81 3.27
CA ASN A 119 -8.56 -3.05 3.68
C ASN A 119 -9.30 -4.01 2.71
N TYR A 120 -8.68 -5.15 2.42
CA TYR A 120 -9.23 -6.13 1.49
C TYR A 120 -10.42 -6.84 2.12
N ASP A 121 -11.63 -6.40 1.75
CA ASP A 121 -12.89 -6.94 2.23
C ASP A 121 -13.77 -7.32 1.03
N ASN A 122 -14.11 -8.60 0.95
CA ASN A 122 -14.91 -9.19 -0.13
C ASN A 122 -16.43 -8.99 0.05
N GLY A 123 -16.85 -8.25 1.06
CA GLY A 123 -18.27 -7.98 1.34
C GLY A 123 -19.07 -9.20 1.79
N ALA A 124 -18.41 -10.32 2.12
CA ALA A 124 -19.12 -11.57 2.41
C ALA A 124 -19.96 -11.53 3.68
N GLU A 125 -19.60 -10.69 4.65
CA GLU A 125 -20.31 -10.60 5.92
C GLU A 125 -21.47 -9.60 5.89
N LYS A 126 -21.19 -8.37 5.41
CA LYS A 126 -22.14 -7.23 5.47
C LYS A 126 -22.53 -6.65 4.11
N GLY A 127 -21.97 -7.18 3.02
CA GLY A 127 -22.16 -6.62 1.69
C GLY A 127 -21.32 -5.37 1.43
N PHE A 128 -21.69 -4.62 0.40
CA PHE A 128 -21.08 -3.35 0.04
C PHE A 128 -22.05 -2.18 0.31
N PRO A 129 -21.54 -0.99 0.71
CA PRO A 129 -20.14 -0.65 0.94
C PRO A 129 -19.58 -1.38 2.16
N THR A 130 -18.31 -1.80 2.07
CA THR A 130 -17.61 -2.36 3.23
C THR A 130 -17.21 -1.26 4.21
N GLU A 131 -16.88 -1.62 5.45
CA GLU A 131 -16.62 -0.64 6.50
C GLU A 131 -15.42 0.28 6.20
N ARG A 132 -14.34 -0.28 5.63
CA ARG A 132 -13.10 0.46 5.31
C ARG A 132 -12.60 0.24 3.89
N GLY A 133 -13.09 -0.76 3.20
CA GLY A 133 -12.60 -1.18 1.89
C GLY A 133 -13.41 -0.62 0.73
N ALA A 134 -13.69 -1.47 -0.23
CA ALA A 134 -14.41 -1.11 -1.44
C ALA A 134 -15.86 -0.68 -1.16
N THR A 135 -16.35 0.28 -1.93
CA THR A 135 -17.74 0.78 -1.84
C THR A 135 -18.72 -0.03 -2.69
N SER A 136 -18.20 -0.88 -3.58
CA SER A 136 -18.99 -1.74 -4.46
C SER A 136 -18.21 -3.00 -4.84
N ASP A 137 -18.92 -4.06 -5.27
CA ASP A 137 -18.27 -5.26 -5.82
C ASP A 137 -17.36 -4.93 -7.01
N ALA A 138 -17.77 -4.05 -7.90
CA ALA A 138 -16.96 -3.66 -9.07
C ALA A 138 -15.62 -3.03 -8.65
N GLU A 139 -15.61 -2.24 -7.58
CA GLU A 139 -14.39 -1.65 -7.01
C GLU A 139 -13.53 -2.72 -6.32
N PHE A 140 -14.14 -3.59 -5.55
CA PHE A 140 -13.47 -4.74 -4.95
C PHE A 140 -12.81 -5.64 -6.01
N GLN A 141 -13.48 -5.96 -7.11
CA GLN A 141 -12.91 -6.79 -8.17
C GLN A 141 -11.68 -6.14 -8.83
N LYS A 142 -11.64 -4.80 -8.93
CA LYS A 142 -10.44 -4.08 -9.40
C LYS A 142 -9.28 -4.23 -8.41
N GLN A 143 -9.55 -4.07 -7.12
CA GLN A 143 -8.57 -4.26 -6.06
C GLN A 143 -8.06 -5.71 -6.05
N HIS A 144 -8.98 -6.68 -6.06
CA HIS A 144 -8.69 -8.11 -6.07
C HIS A 144 -7.73 -8.49 -7.21
N LYS A 145 -8.05 -8.11 -8.44
CA LYS A 145 -7.21 -8.41 -9.60
C LYS A 145 -5.80 -7.85 -9.47
N LYS A 146 -5.65 -6.63 -8.95
CA LYS A 146 -4.34 -6.01 -8.73
C LYS A 146 -3.54 -6.73 -7.66
N ILE A 147 -4.16 -7.11 -6.54
CA ILE A 147 -3.50 -7.82 -5.45
C ILE A 147 -3.06 -9.20 -5.92
N VAL A 148 -3.94 -9.98 -6.53
CA VAL A 148 -3.60 -11.31 -7.07
C VAL A 148 -2.44 -11.22 -8.07
N SER A 149 -2.47 -10.24 -8.97
CA SER A 149 -1.38 -10.01 -9.92
C SER A 149 -0.06 -9.68 -9.22
N ALA A 150 -0.10 -8.83 -8.18
CA ALA A 150 1.09 -8.47 -7.41
C ALA A 150 1.66 -9.68 -6.64
N LEU A 151 0.82 -10.44 -5.95
CA LEU A 151 1.25 -11.64 -5.24
C LEU A 151 1.87 -12.67 -6.20
N LYS A 152 1.24 -12.92 -7.35
CA LYS A 152 1.82 -13.81 -8.37
C LYS A 152 3.17 -13.31 -8.91
N ALA A 153 3.33 -12.00 -9.08
CA ALA A 153 4.58 -11.40 -9.54
C ALA A 153 5.70 -11.46 -8.49
N ILE A 154 5.38 -11.36 -7.21
CA ILE A 154 6.35 -11.53 -6.10
C ILE A 154 6.81 -12.98 -6.00
N ASP A 155 5.93 -13.93 -6.31
CA ASP A 155 6.20 -15.37 -6.28
C ASP A 155 6.80 -15.85 -4.95
N ALA A 156 6.22 -15.43 -3.82
CA ALA A 156 6.62 -15.94 -2.52
C ALA A 156 5.98 -17.31 -2.22
N ASP A 157 6.56 -18.05 -1.29
CA ASP A 157 6.02 -19.32 -0.80
C ASP A 157 5.09 -19.12 0.40
N VAL A 158 5.30 -18.00 1.11
CA VAL A 158 4.50 -17.59 2.28
C VAL A 158 4.27 -16.07 2.20
N TYR A 159 3.04 -15.64 2.45
CA TYR A 159 2.70 -14.23 2.64
C TYR A 159 2.14 -14.01 4.04
N GLY A 160 2.72 -13.06 4.77
CA GLY A 160 2.06 -12.40 5.88
C GLY A 160 1.24 -11.23 5.33
N LEU A 161 -0.08 -11.29 5.48
CA LEU A 161 -1.00 -10.28 4.99
C LEU A 161 -1.39 -9.33 6.12
N MET A 162 -1.45 -8.04 5.84
CA MET A 162 -1.99 -7.02 6.72
C MET A 162 -3.22 -6.37 6.07
N GLU A 163 -4.15 -5.91 6.89
CA GLU A 163 -5.38 -5.24 6.47
C GLU A 163 -6.33 -6.12 5.64
N ILE A 164 -6.36 -7.41 5.91
CA ILE A 164 -7.40 -8.29 5.37
C ILE A 164 -8.65 -8.21 6.26
N ALA A 165 -9.86 -8.32 5.67
CA ALA A 165 -11.07 -8.29 6.47
C ALA A 165 -11.07 -9.36 7.57
N ASN A 166 -11.48 -8.95 8.75
CA ASN A 166 -11.64 -9.82 9.92
C ASN A 166 -13.01 -10.50 9.90
N ASN A 167 -13.33 -11.15 8.78
CA ASN A 167 -14.63 -11.80 8.53
C ASN A 167 -14.56 -13.32 8.57
N GLY A 168 -13.64 -13.84 9.38
CA GLY A 168 -13.53 -15.27 9.67
C GLY A 168 -12.54 -16.03 8.80
N PHE A 169 -12.65 -17.37 8.92
CA PHE A 169 -11.74 -18.33 8.28
C PHE A 169 -12.52 -19.43 7.52
N ASP A 170 -13.79 -19.23 7.27
CA ASP A 170 -14.58 -20.15 6.45
C ASP A 170 -14.32 -19.97 4.95
N ASN A 171 -14.95 -20.75 4.13
CA ASN A 171 -14.77 -20.74 2.67
C ASN A 171 -15.29 -19.47 1.98
N LYS A 172 -16.02 -18.60 2.68
CA LYS A 172 -16.54 -17.32 2.18
C LYS A 172 -15.70 -16.13 2.63
N SER A 173 -14.80 -16.34 3.61
CA SER A 173 -13.98 -15.28 4.17
C SER A 173 -13.06 -14.61 3.13
N ALA A 174 -12.63 -13.39 3.38
CA ALA A 174 -11.73 -12.66 2.51
C ALA A 174 -10.39 -13.39 2.30
N VAL A 175 -9.86 -14.03 3.35
CA VAL A 175 -8.63 -14.82 3.25
C VAL A 175 -8.83 -16.06 2.37
N ALA A 176 -9.96 -16.75 2.48
CA ALA A 176 -10.28 -17.88 1.62
C ALA A 176 -10.42 -17.44 0.15
N TYR A 177 -11.14 -16.35 -0.09
CA TYR A 177 -11.36 -15.81 -1.43
C TYR A 177 -10.03 -15.44 -2.13
N LEU A 178 -9.14 -14.77 -1.41
CA LEU A 178 -7.82 -14.41 -1.94
C LEU A 178 -6.96 -15.66 -2.20
N THR A 179 -6.98 -16.61 -1.29
CA THR A 179 -6.21 -17.86 -1.39
C THR A 179 -6.65 -18.71 -2.59
N GLN A 180 -7.95 -18.84 -2.81
CA GLN A 180 -8.52 -19.56 -3.96
C GLN A 180 -8.07 -18.94 -5.31
N ALA A 181 -7.98 -17.61 -5.40
CA ALA A 181 -7.54 -16.93 -6.61
C ALA A 181 -6.06 -17.14 -6.95
N LEU A 182 -5.25 -17.55 -5.99
CA LEU A 182 -3.84 -17.89 -6.20
C LEU A 182 -3.67 -19.31 -6.75
N GLY A 183 -4.64 -20.21 -6.50
CA GLY A 183 -4.67 -21.57 -7.02
C GLY A 183 -4.84 -22.65 -5.94
N ALA A 184 -5.07 -23.89 -6.38
CA ALA A 184 -5.42 -25.03 -5.51
C ALA A 184 -4.35 -25.39 -4.47
N ASP A 185 -3.08 -25.08 -4.76
CA ASP A 185 -1.96 -25.35 -3.86
C ASP A 185 -1.83 -24.35 -2.72
N TRP A 186 -2.54 -23.26 -2.78
CA TRP A 186 -2.52 -22.21 -1.76
C TRP A 186 -3.49 -22.53 -0.62
N LYS A 187 -3.01 -22.33 0.60
CA LYS A 187 -3.75 -22.51 1.84
C LYS A 187 -3.57 -21.30 2.74
N TYR A 188 -4.44 -21.15 3.71
CA TYR A 188 -4.31 -20.13 4.77
C TYR A 188 -4.24 -20.80 6.13
N VAL A 189 -3.64 -20.10 7.07
CA VAL A 189 -3.55 -20.54 8.46
C VAL A 189 -4.85 -20.18 9.17
N THR A 190 -5.47 -21.17 9.79
CA THR A 190 -6.67 -21.00 10.62
C THR A 190 -6.29 -21.12 12.08
N PRO A 191 -6.48 -20.08 12.90
CA PRO A 191 -6.27 -20.18 14.34
C PRO A 191 -7.30 -21.14 14.95
N PRO A 192 -6.90 -21.98 15.91
CA PRO A 192 -7.84 -22.86 16.59
C PRO A 192 -8.83 -22.02 17.42
N ASN A 193 -10.11 -22.39 17.35
CA ASN A 193 -11.19 -21.79 18.14
C ASN A 193 -11.41 -20.27 17.96
N ALA A 194 -10.87 -19.67 16.91
CA ALA A 194 -11.07 -18.25 16.60
C ALA A 194 -11.87 -18.08 15.31
N THR A 195 -12.98 -17.37 15.41
CA THR A 195 -13.76 -16.91 14.24
C THR A 195 -13.29 -15.53 13.77
N HIS A 196 -12.74 -14.72 14.69
CA HIS A 196 -12.20 -13.39 14.41
C HIS A 196 -10.93 -13.17 15.23
N LEU A 197 -10.09 -12.25 14.81
CA LEU A 197 -8.86 -11.84 15.49
C LEU A 197 -9.01 -10.43 16.05
N GLY A 198 -9.22 -10.31 17.37
CA GLY A 198 -9.51 -9.03 18.00
C GLY A 198 -10.86 -8.46 17.57
N THR A 199 -11.02 -7.14 17.67
CA THR A 199 -12.30 -6.43 17.46
C THR A 199 -12.28 -5.45 16.29
N ASP A 200 -11.17 -5.31 15.58
CA ASP A 200 -11.06 -4.42 14.42
C ASP A 200 -11.71 -5.07 13.18
N ALA A 201 -12.20 -4.25 12.27
CA ALA A 201 -12.75 -4.68 10.97
C ALA A 201 -11.70 -5.38 10.07
N ILE A 202 -10.41 -5.18 10.35
CA ILE A 202 -9.30 -5.80 9.64
C ILE A 202 -8.40 -6.60 10.58
N ALA A 203 -7.71 -7.58 10.02
CA ALA A 203 -6.81 -8.45 10.74
C ALA A 203 -5.53 -8.72 9.95
N VAL A 204 -4.66 -9.54 10.52
CA VAL A 204 -3.54 -10.15 9.83
C VAL A 204 -3.87 -11.60 9.45
N ALA A 205 -3.27 -12.10 8.37
CA ALA A 205 -3.40 -13.50 7.99
C ALA A 205 -2.09 -14.04 7.42
N ILE A 206 -1.93 -15.35 7.43
CA ILE A 206 -0.83 -16.02 6.75
C ILE A 206 -1.41 -16.95 5.70
N ILE A 207 -0.94 -16.78 4.46
CA ILE A 207 -1.21 -17.72 3.37
C ILE A 207 0.09 -18.36 2.87
N TYR A 208 0.02 -19.59 2.38
CA TYR A 208 1.20 -20.32 2.00
C TYR A 208 0.93 -21.31 0.86
N ASN A 209 1.98 -21.62 0.09
CA ASN A 209 1.95 -22.65 -0.92
C ASN A 209 2.23 -24.03 -0.27
N SER A 210 1.23 -24.90 -0.22
CA SER A 210 1.29 -26.18 0.47
C SER A 210 2.23 -27.22 -0.18
N LYS A 211 2.65 -27.02 -1.42
CA LYS A 211 3.71 -27.80 -2.06
C LYS A 211 5.11 -27.42 -1.59
N ARG A 212 5.26 -26.24 -1.04
CA ARG A 212 6.56 -25.71 -0.63
C ARG A 212 6.77 -25.75 0.88
N VAL A 213 5.74 -25.47 1.63
CA VAL A 213 5.78 -25.38 3.09
C VAL A 213 4.51 -25.96 3.71
N LYS A 214 4.59 -26.35 4.99
CA LYS A 214 3.43 -26.77 5.78
C LYS A 214 3.57 -26.24 7.21
N PRO A 215 2.48 -25.88 7.88
CA PRO A 215 2.49 -25.60 9.31
C PRO A 215 2.97 -26.82 10.10
N VAL A 216 3.79 -26.63 11.13
CA VAL A 216 4.28 -27.70 12.00
C VAL A 216 3.37 -27.88 13.22
N ASN A 217 2.90 -26.75 13.79
CA ASN A 217 2.03 -26.73 14.97
C ASN A 217 0.76 -25.92 14.68
N ALA A 218 -0.21 -25.99 15.61
CA ALA A 218 -1.36 -25.12 15.58
C ALA A 218 -0.93 -23.65 15.68
N ALA A 219 -1.66 -22.77 14.99
CA ALA A 219 -1.42 -21.34 15.09
C ALA A 219 -1.74 -20.82 16.48
N VAL A 220 -0.91 -19.93 16.97
CA VAL A 220 -1.14 -19.23 18.24
C VAL A 220 -1.46 -17.77 17.91
N VAL A 221 -2.57 -17.29 18.41
CA VAL A 221 -2.91 -15.87 18.38
C VAL A 221 -2.24 -15.20 19.56
N TYR A 222 -1.34 -14.30 19.31
CA TYR A 222 -0.70 -13.50 20.34
C TYR A 222 -1.41 -12.16 20.42
N ASP A 223 -2.24 -11.99 21.43
CA ASP A 223 -2.99 -10.77 21.72
C ASP A 223 -2.55 -10.24 23.10
N ASP A 224 -1.39 -9.61 23.14
CA ASP A 224 -0.87 -9.02 24.36
C ASP A 224 -1.36 -7.58 24.52
N LEU A 225 -2.53 -7.44 25.10
CA LEU A 225 -3.12 -6.14 25.44
C LEU A 225 -2.31 -5.36 26.49
N THR A 226 -1.33 -6.01 27.15
CA THR A 226 -0.46 -5.38 28.15
C THR A 226 0.74 -4.68 27.55
N GLN A 227 1.15 -5.05 26.34
CA GLN A 227 2.24 -4.38 25.62
C GLN A 227 1.75 -3.07 24.97
N LYS A 228 1.52 -2.06 25.80
CA LYS A 228 1.28 -0.68 25.35
C LYS A 228 2.49 -0.01 24.67
N ASN A 229 3.59 -0.70 24.53
CA ASN A 229 4.82 -0.22 23.87
C ASN A 229 4.82 -0.60 22.41
N ARG A 230 3.82 -0.19 21.64
CA ARG A 230 4.03 -0.02 20.21
C ARG A 230 5.03 1.12 20.06
N VAL A 231 6.17 0.80 19.45
CA VAL A 231 7.08 1.81 18.94
C VAL A 231 6.30 2.60 17.88
N THR A 232 5.78 3.74 18.27
CA THR A 232 5.13 4.71 17.37
C THR A 232 6.19 5.54 16.67
#